data_92179803abe1c55349bcabe4aac0ef4d
#
_entry.id   92179803abe1c55349bcabe4aac0ef4d
#
_cell.length_a   1.000
_cell.length_b   1.000
_cell.length_c   1.000
_cell.angle_alpha   90.00
_cell.angle_beta   90.00
_cell.angle_gamma   90.00
#
_symmetry.space_group_name_H-M   'P 1'
#
loop_
_entity.id
_entity.type
_entity.pdbx_description
1 polymer ?
#
loop_
_entity_poly.entity_id
_entity_poly.type
_entity_poly.pdbx_seq_one_letter_code
_entity_poly.pdbx_strand_id
1 'polypeptide(L)'
;MKKIFIIVLIFLSVLTGCKQKKSLIIDYSNSKIEYSGRIDTVSLQAAQISWSGSSIKLNFEGESIHAMFDDEKGENYYNIIIDNNLSSVLKLDTVKRFYELASNLEKGKHSVEIFKRTEWGNGLSNFYGFKINNGKVLPKSNVKKRKMEFYGNSVSAGYAVDDLSGRDLHDSIYTNNYKSYAALTARHYDAKYHCICKSGIGVTVSWDSLIMPEIYDKLIPTNSSSFWDFSNYSPDIVVVNLFQNDSWLVELPNHEEYIKRFNKTPPTDNQLITAYQNFILNLRKQYPKTNIICTLGSMDAAKQDSKWIKYIKTAVNNLKDDNIYTHIMPYIESNAHPSEEDNQVMSKDLINFIDNHIDW
;
A
#
# COMPACT_ATOMS: atom_id res chain seq x y z
N MET A 1 24.93 -31.56 84.31
CA MET A 1 24.83 -30.29 83.63
C MET A 1 24.71 -30.57 82.13
N LYS A 2 23.43 -30.50 81.54
CA LYS A 2 23.24 -30.72 80.12
C LYS A 2 23.26 -29.34 79.41
N LYS A 3 24.22 -29.15 78.46
CA LYS A 3 24.26 -27.94 77.62
C LYS A 3 23.33 -28.12 76.46
N ILE A 4 22.30 -27.28 76.38
CA ILE A 4 21.38 -27.17 75.25
C ILE A 4 22.02 -26.24 74.23
N PHE A 5 22.33 -26.75 73.01
CA PHE A 5 22.72 -25.97 71.87
C PHE A 5 21.44 -25.53 71.11
N ILE A 6 21.15 -24.23 71.09
CA ILE A 6 20.07 -23.64 70.31
C ILE A 6 20.70 -23.31 68.92
N ILE A 7 20.28 -24.05 67.90
CA ILE A 7 20.60 -23.74 66.49
C ILE A 7 19.54 -22.71 65.98
N VAL A 8 19.97 -21.46 65.79
CA VAL A 8 19.17 -20.43 65.15
C VAL A 8 19.28 -20.58 63.62
N LEU A 9 18.26 -21.12 62.97
CA LEU A 9 18.14 -21.14 61.51
C LEU A 9 17.69 -19.76 61.04
N ILE A 10 18.60 -19.00 60.43
CA ILE A 10 18.30 -17.75 59.74
C ILE A 10 17.72 -18.11 58.36
N PHE A 11 16.39 -17.95 58.20
CA PHE A 11 15.75 -18.03 56.91
C PHE A 11 16.03 -16.76 56.13
N LEU A 12 16.94 -16.81 55.17
CA LEU A 12 17.17 -15.76 54.19
C LEU A 12 16.04 -15.83 53.14
N SER A 13 14.95 -15.08 53.35
CA SER A 13 13.89 -14.88 52.35
C SER A 13 14.47 -14.03 51.20
N VAL A 14 14.85 -14.69 50.10
CA VAL A 14 15.17 -14.02 48.83
C VAL A 14 13.85 -13.48 48.27
N LEU A 15 13.55 -12.22 48.54
CA LEU A 15 12.53 -11.50 47.86
C LEU A 15 12.98 -11.29 46.40
N THR A 16 12.65 -12.23 45.55
CA THR A 16 12.65 -12.00 44.09
C THR A 16 11.57 -10.95 43.78
N GLY A 17 11.96 -9.69 43.85
CA GLY A 17 11.12 -8.58 43.43
C GLY A 17 10.80 -8.76 41.93
N CYS A 18 9.57 -9.19 41.65
CA CYS A 18 9.04 -9.17 40.30
C CYS A 18 9.05 -7.69 39.84
N LYS A 19 10.06 -7.28 39.07
CA LYS A 19 10.10 -5.94 38.47
C LYS A 19 8.86 -5.82 37.61
N GLN A 20 7.90 -5.05 38.06
CA GLN A 20 6.69 -4.75 37.28
C GLN A 20 7.13 -4.20 35.93
N LYS A 21 6.86 -4.91 34.83
CA LYS A 21 7.20 -4.46 33.48
C LYS A 21 6.48 -3.13 33.22
N LYS A 22 7.23 -2.04 33.10
CA LYS A 22 6.67 -0.72 32.82
C LYS A 22 6.27 -0.69 31.34
N SER A 23 4.98 -0.58 31.09
CA SER A 23 4.45 -0.40 29.73
C SER A 23 4.29 1.07 29.39
N LEU A 24 4.74 1.49 28.23
CA LEU A 24 4.57 2.82 27.66
C LEU A 24 3.52 2.73 26.53
N ILE A 25 2.44 3.47 26.67
CA ILE A 25 1.41 3.62 25.62
C ILE A 25 1.75 4.85 24.79
N ILE A 26 1.71 4.71 23.49
CA ILE A 26 1.98 5.75 22.51
C ILE A 26 0.72 5.92 21.66
N ASP A 27 0.07 7.06 21.77
CA ASP A 27 -1.12 7.41 21.01
C ASP A 27 -0.81 7.53 19.52
N TYR A 28 -1.79 7.21 18.65
CA TYR A 28 -1.65 7.29 17.19
C TYR A 28 -1.22 8.69 16.71
N SER A 29 -1.59 9.77 17.43
CA SER A 29 -1.24 11.14 17.10
C SER A 29 0.19 11.54 17.49
N ASN A 30 0.95 10.63 18.12
CA ASN A 30 2.31 10.94 18.56
C ASN A 30 3.21 11.35 17.38
N SER A 31 3.82 12.53 17.47
CA SER A 31 4.62 13.11 16.40
C SER A 31 5.83 12.26 15.97
N LYS A 32 6.24 11.27 16.77
CA LYS A 32 7.32 10.35 16.44
C LYS A 32 6.86 9.14 15.60
N ILE A 33 5.56 8.92 15.43
CA ILE A 33 5.03 7.96 14.48
C ILE A 33 5.15 8.56 13.07
N GLU A 34 5.65 7.78 12.12
CA GLU A 34 5.70 8.15 10.71
C GLU A 34 4.62 7.38 9.95
N TYR A 35 3.80 8.11 9.20
CA TYR A 35 2.78 7.57 8.32
C TYR A 35 3.22 7.73 6.87
N SER A 36 2.97 6.71 6.03
CA SER A 36 3.14 6.76 4.59
C SER A 36 1.89 6.19 3.93
N GLY A 37 1.45 6.80 2.83
CA GLY A 37 0.15 6.53 2.22
C GLY A 37 -0.89 7.58 2.58
N ARG A 38 -2.07 7.47 1.98
CA ARG A 38 -3.22 8.32 2.33
C ARG A 38 -3.92 7.75 3.54
N ILE A 39 -3.60 8.28 4.70
CA ILE A 39 -4.11 7.85 6.01
C ILE A 39 -4.82 9.03 6.67
N ASP A 40 -6.06 8.84 7.10
CA ASP A 40 -6.79 9.85 7.86
C ASP A 40 -6.38 9.78 9.34
N THR A 41 -5.70 10.81 9.80
CA THR A 41 -5.27 10.95 11.20
C THR A 41 -6.04 12.03 11.97
N VAL A 42 -7.08 12.60 11.38
CA VAL A 42 -7.78 13.79 11.89
C VAL A 42 -9.22 13.50 12.27
N SER A 43 -9.93 12.70 11.48
CA SER A 43 -11.40 12.59 11.56
C SER A 43 -11.91 11.82 12.77
N LEU A 44 -11.14 10.90 13.34
CA LEU A 44 -11.51 10.06 14.47
C LEU A 44 -10.38 9.98 15.50
N GLN A 45 -10.64 9.33 16.63
CA GLN A 45 -9.61 9.05 17.65
C GLN A 45 -8.73 7.83 17.25
N ALA A 46 -8.38 7.73 15.97
CA ALA A 46 -7.56 6.68 15.39
C ALA A 46 -6.99 7.13 14.04
N ALA A 47 -5.90 6.52 13.59
CA ALA A 47 -5.47 6.64 12.21
C ALA A 47 -6.22 5.61 11.35
N GLN A 48 -6.98 6.08 10.34
CA GLN A 48 -7.77 5.24 9.45
C GLN A 48 -6.98 4.89 8.19
N ILE A 49 -6.88 3.60 7.88
CA ILE A 49 -6.03 3.06 6.83
C ILE A 49 -6.89 2.28 5.84
N SER A 50 -7.00 2.79 4.61
CA SER A 50 -7.73 2.15 3.50
C SER A 50 -6.80 1.58 2.44
N TRP A 51 -5.97 2.45 1.86
CA TRP A 51 -5.19 2.14 0.66
C TRP A 51 -4.10 1.11 0.88
N SER A 52 -3.87 0.25 -0.12
CA SER A 52 -2.74 -0.69 -0.16
C SER A 52 -1.42 0.04 0.01
N GLY A 53 -0.43 -0.62 0.59
CA GLY A 53 0.90 -0.05 0.74
C GLY A 53 1.02 1.10 1.75
N SER A 54 -0.09 1.47 2.40
CA SER A 54 -0.02 2.40 3.54
C SER A 54 0.79 1.78 4.66
N SER A 55 1.65 2.57 5.32
CA SER A 55 2.49 2.07 6.39
C SER A 55 2.59 2.99 7.58
N ILE A 56 2.86 2.38 8.74
CA ILE A 56 3.07 3.03 10.04
C ILE A 56 4.43 2.61 10.54
N LYS A 57 5.30 3.58 10.86
CA LYS A 57 6.66 3.32 11.37
C LYS A 57 6.89 3.96 12.72
N LEU A 58 7.66 3.28 13.56
CA LEU A 58 8.14 3.79 14.84
C LEU A 58 9.54 3.28 15.13
N ASN A 59 10.42 4.18 15.60
CA ASN A 59 11.70 3.80 16.20
C ASN A 59 11.55 3.76 17.72
N PHE A 60 12.09 2.74 18.35
CA PHE A 60 11.95 2.52 19.80
C PHE A 60 13.15 1.79 20.39
N GLU A 61 13.27 1.85 21.72
CA GLU A 61 14.00 0.88 22.52
C GLU A 61 13.00 0.11 23.36
N GLY A 62 13.18 -1.19 23.55
CA GLY A 62 12.29 -2.03 24.35
C GLY A 62 12.39 -3.50 24.01
N GLU A 63 11.88 -4.35 24.88
CA GLU A 63 11.92 -5.82 24.73
C GLU A 63 10.75 -6.37 23.90
N SER A 64 9.67 -5.60 23.76
CA SER A 64 8.51 -5.96 22.95
C SER A 64 7.72 -4.75 22.50
N ILE A 65 7.03 -4.89 21.38
CA ILE A 65 6.15 -3.88 20.82
C ILE A 65 4.82 -4.50 20.38
N HIS A 66 3.73 -3.79 20.67
CA HIS A 66 2.38 -4.14 20.28
C HIS A 66 1.73 -2.94 19.59
N ALA A 67 0.79 -3.19 18.71
CA ALA A 67 -0.07 -2.17 18.11
C ALA A 67 -1.54 -2.43 18.47
N MET A 68 -2.29 -1.37 18.74
CA MET A 68 -3.73 -1.46 18.97
C MET A 68 -4.47 -1.16 17.67
N PHE A 69 -5.28 -2.13 17.24
CA PHE A 69 -6.12 -2.05 16.05
C PHE A 69 -7.52 -2.59 16.29
N ASP A 70 -8.44 -2.16 15.47
CA ASP A 70 -9.59 -2.91 14.99
C ASP A 70 -9.69 -2.80 13.46
N ASP A 71 -10.54 -3.64 12.87
CA ASP A 71 -10.73 -3.72 11.43
C ASP A 71 -12.23 -3.86 11.10
N GLU A 72 -12.67 -3.20 10.03
CA GLU A 72 -14.08 -3.19 9.65
C GLU A 72 -14.62 -4.59 9.34
N LYS A 73 -13.83 -5.41 8.61
CA LYS A 73 -14.26 -6.73 8.11
C LYS A 73 -13.45 -7.90 8.67
N GLY A 74 -12.30 -7.64 9.30
CA GLY A 74 -11.37 -8.69 9.74
C GLY A 74 -10.66 -9.41 8.57
N GLU A 75 -10.54 -8.73 7.43
CA GLU A 75 -9.97 -9.28 6.21
C GLU A 75 -8.63 -8.64 5.83
N ASN A 76 -8.19 -7.62 6.55
CA ASN A 76 -6.93 -6.97 6.27
C ASN A 76 -5.72 -7.70 6.84
N TYR A 77 -4.68 -7.78 6.02
CA TYR A 77 -3.37 -8.32 6.37
C TYR A 77 -2.29 -7.25 6.30
N TYR A 78 -1.34 -7.35 7.20
CA TYR A 78 -0.19 -6.46 7.29
C TYR A 78 1.11 -7.23 7.37
N ASN A 79 2.14 -6.79 6.66
CA ASN A 79 3.51 -7.22 6.92
C ASN A 79 4.05 -6.47 8.12
N ILE A 80 4.63 -7.19 9.07
CA ILE A 80 5.36 -6.64 10.20
C ILE A 80 6.85 -6.75 9.91
N ILE A 81 7.51 -5.60 9.87
CA ILE A 81 8.92 -5.47 9.51
C ILE A 81 9.65 -4.92 10.72
N ILE A 82 10.57 -5.69 11.28
CA ILE A 82 11.41 -5.31 12.42
C ILE A 82 12.85 -5.15 11.92
N ASP A 83 13.42 -3.98 12.18
CA ASP A 83 14.80 -3.66 11.80
C ASP A 83 15.09 -3.92 10.31
N ASN A 84 14.14 -3.51 9.47
CA ASN A 84 14.11 -3.70 8.00
C ASN A 84 13.98 -5.16 7.53
N ASN A 85 13.73 -6.11 8.42
CA ASN A 85 13.51 -7.51 8.06
C ASN A 85 12.03 -7.87 8.22
N LEU A 86 11.44 -8.52 7.21
CA LEU A 86 10.09 -9.07 7.30
C LEU A 86 10.06 -10.13 8.41
N SER A 87 9.33 -9.84 9.48
CA SER A 87 9.27 -10.67 10.69
C SER A 87 8.07 -11.61 10.68
N SER A 88 6.89 -11.07 10.36
CA SER A 88 5.64 -11.83 10.39
C SER A 88 4.54 -11.18 9.54
N VAL A 89 3.44 -11.89 9.38
CA VAL A 89 2.20 -11.40 8.78
C VAL A 89 1.14 -11.34 9.86
N LEU A 90 0.50 -10.18 10.01
CA LEU A 90 -0.56 -9.93 10.95
C LEU A 90 -1.90 -9.91 10.22
N LYS A 91 -2.85 -10.75 10.60
CA LYS A 91 -4.27 -10.61 10.26
C LYS A 91 -4.98 -9.85 11.37
N LEU A 92 -5.72 -8.80 11.01
CA LEU A 92 -6.59 -8.13 11.95
C LEU A 92 -7.94 -8.85 12.09
N ASP A 93 -8.63 -8.63 13.20
CA ASP A 93 -10.03 -8.97 13.38
C ASP A 93 -10.86 -7.70 13.70
N THR A 94 -12.16 -7.86 13.85
CA THR A 94 -13.08 -6.74 14.08
C THR A 94 -13.07 -6.21 15.53
N VAL A 95 -12.32 -6.84 16.43
CA VAL A 95 -12.28 -6.48 17.85
C VAL A 95 -11.09 -5.57 18.12
N LYS A 96 -11.34 -4.43 18.73
CA LYS A 96 -10.28 -3.51 19.18
C LYS A 96 -9.43 -4.16 20.27
N ARG A 97 -8.17 -4.42 19.95
CA ARG A 97 -7.22 -5.05 20.89
C ARG A 97 -5.78 -4.76 20.54
N PHE A 98 -4.87 -5.08 21.45
CA PHE A 98 -3.46 -5.11 21.19
C PHE A 98 -3.04 -6.39 20.45
N TYR A 99 -2.31 -6.24 19.37
CA TYR A 99 -1.61 -7.29 18.64
C TYR A 99 -0.13 -7.21 18.98
N GLU A 100 0.48 -8.32 19.36
CA GLU A 100 1.93 -8.39 19.53
C GLU A 100 2.58 -8.36 18.13
N LEU A 101 3.53 -7.43 17.94
CA LEU A 101 4.29 -7.29 16.69
C LEU A 101 5.65 -7.96 16.82
N ALA A 102 6.29 -7.83 17.98
CA ALA A 102 7.53 -8.50 18.31
C ALA A 102 7.68 -8.60 19.83
N SER A 103 8.34 -9.67 20.28
CA SER A 103 8.72 -9.91 21.67
C SER A 103 10.11 -10.53 21.77
N ASN A 104 10.68 -10.49 22.97
CA ASN A 104 12.04 -10.99 23.25
C ASN A 104 13.12 -10.35 22.36
N LEU A 105 12.94 -9.07 22.02
CA LEU A 105 13.93 -8.31 21.28
C LEU A 105 15.19 -8.12 22.15
N GLU A 106 16.33 -8.08 21.49
CA GLU A 106 17.60 -7.75 22.16
C GLU A 106 17.55 -6.33 22.75
N LYS A 107 18.42 -6.07 23.72
CA LYS A 107 18.53 -4.70 24.24
C LYS A 107 19.15 -3.78 23.21
N GLY A 108 18.45 -2.74 22.82
CA GLY A 108 18.94 -1.81 21.82
C GLY A 108 17.87 -0.96 21.17
N LYS A 109 18.27 -0.35 20.07
CA LYS A 109 17.38 0.45 19.22
C LYS A 109 16.78 -0.46 18.17
N HIS A 110 15.47 -0.33 18.01
CA HIS A 110 14.70 -1.08 17.03
C HIS A 110 13.84 -0.14 16.19
N SER A 111 13.44 -0.62 15.03
CA SER A 111 12.41 -0.03 14.19
C SER A 111 11.31 -1.04 13.95
N VAL A 112 10.06 -0.57 13.89
CA VAL A 112 8.93 -1.34 13.40
C VAL A 112 8.29 -0.61 12.23
N GLU A 113 7.94 -1.35 11.18
CA GLU A 113 7.04 -0.91 10.13
C GLU A 113 5.88 -1.89 10.02
N ILE A 114 4.66 -1.36 10.05
CA ILE A 114 3.41 -2.09 9.80
C ILE A 114 2.97 -1.67 8.41
N PHE A 115 3.04 -2.57 7.42
CA PHE A 115 2.78 -2.28 6.01
C PHE A 115 1.53 -3.02 5.53
N LYS A 116 0.51 -2.28 5.06
CA LYS A 116 -0.76 -2.84 4.59
C LYS A 116 -0.56 -3.60 3.28
N ARG A 117 -0.85 -4.90 3.29
CA ARG A 117 -0.77 -5.78 2.12
C ARG A 117 -1.97 -5.65 1.21
N THR A 118 -3.15 -5.61 1.81
CA THR A 118 -4.47 -5.78 1.20
C THR A 118 -5.05 -4.47 0.66
N GLU A 119 -6.06 -4.62 -0.20
CA GLU A 119 -6.75 -3.49 -0.81
C GLU A 119 -7.81 -2.88 0.11
N TRP A 120 -8.32 -1.69 -0.26
CA TRP A 120 -9.38 -1.03 0.49
C TRP A 120 -10.71 -1.79 0.44
N GLY A 121 -10.95 -2.63 -0.57
CA GLY A 121 -12.10 -3.53 -0.65
C GLY A 121 -12.21 -4.51 0.53
N ASN A 122 -11.10 -4.81 1.19
CA ASN A 122 -11.04 -5.65 2.39
C ASN A 122 -11.41 -4.91 3.68
N GLY A 123 -11.87 -3.67 3.59
CA GLY A 123 -12.30 -2.86 4.73
C GLY A 123 -11.29 -1.84 5.20
N LEU A 124 -11.75 -1.03 6.15
CA LEU A 124 -11.00 0.04 6.81
C LEU A 124 -10.39 -0.49 8.10
N SER A 125 -9.11 -0.23 8.34
CA SER A 125 -8.47 -0.53 9.62
C SER A 125 -8.27 0.75 10.43
N ASN A 126 -8.53 0.70 11.74
CA ASN A 126 -8.28 1.79 12.67
C ASN A 126 -7.08 1.45 13.54
N PHE A 127 -6.05 2.29 13.50
CA PHE A 127 -4.87 2.19 14.33
C PHE A 127 -4.95 3.21 15.47
N TYR A 128 -4.81 2.74 16.72
CA TYR A 128 -4.95 3.56 17.93
C TYR A 128 -3.62 3.90 18.59
N GLY A 129 -2.53 3.25 18.19
CA GLY A 129 -1.21 3.51 18.75
C GLY A 129 -0.43 2.24 19.11
N PHE A 130 0.70 2.45 19.78
CA PHE A 130 1.60 1.39 20.18
C PHE A 130 1.66 1.20 21.70
N LYS A 131 2.10 0.03 22.12
CA LYS A 131 2.51 -0.28 23.48
C LYS A 131 3.91 -0.89 23.44
N ILE A 132 4.85 -0.30 24.19
CA ILE A 132 6.23 -0.78 24.34
C ILE A 132 6.42 -1.21 25.79
N ASN A 133 7.00 -2.38 26.02
CA ASN A 133 7.38 -2.84 27.36
C ASN A 133 8.86 -2.58 27.61
N ASN A 134 9.16 -2.03 28.81
CA ASN A 134 10.50 -1.71 29.28
C ASN A 134 11.30 -0.85 28.29
N GLY A 135 10.69 0.20 27.75
CA GLY A 135 11.31 0.96 26.69
C GLY A 135 10.90 2.42 26.57
N LYS A 136 11.32 3.04 25.48
CA LYS A 136 11.02 4.42 25.13
C LYS A 136 10.90 4.59 23.62
N VAL A 137 10.23 5.66 23.18
CA VAL A 137 10.14 6.06 21.78
C VAL A 137 11.38 6.85 21.40
N LEU A 138 11.95 6.52 20.23
CA LEU A 138 13.10 7.22 19.65
C LEU A 138 12.63 8.25 18.60
N PRO A 139 13.50 9.18 18.17
CA PRO A 139 13.25 10.07 17.05
C PRO A 139 12.96 9.30 15.76
N LYS A 140 12.24 9.94 14.84
CA LYS A 140 12.07 9.41 13.46
C LYS A 140 13.43 9.20 12.79
N SER A 141 13.46 8.26 11.84
CA SER A 141 14.59 8.12 10.92
C SER A 141 14.72 9.35 10.02
N ASN A 142 15.80 9.43 9.24
CA ASN A 142 15.94 10.47 8.24
C ASN A 142 14.74 10.47 7.29
N VAL A 143 14.24 11.66 6.96
CA VAL A 143 13.12 11.80 6.03
C VAL A 143 13.57 11.35 4.65
N LYS A 144 12.85 10.39 4.08
CA LYS A 144 13.02 10.00 2.67
C LYS A 144 12.79 11.23 1.80
N LYS A 145 13.73 11.51 0.90
CA LYS A 145 13.68 12.70 0.04
C LYS A 145 12.78 12.48 -1.18
N ARG A 146 12.87 11.30 -1.79
CA ARG A 146 12.10 10.92 -2.99
C ARG A 146 10.69 10.49 -2.64
N LYS A 147 9.76 10.74 -3.55
CA LYS A 147 8.33 10.45 -3.37
C LYS A 147 7.75 9.89 -4.66
N MET A 148 7.07 8.76 -4.58
CA MET A 148 6.40 8.12 -5.70
C MET A 148 4.93 7.86 -5.37
N GLU A 149 4.05 8.10 -6.34
CA GLU A 149 2.63 7.78 -6.24
C GLU A 149 2.20 6.93 -7.44
N PHE A 150 1.46 5.87 -7.16
CA PHE A 150 1.00 4.92 -8.18
C PHE A 150 -0.52 4.91 -8.25
N TYR A 151 -1.06 5.02 -9.45
CA TYR A 151 -2.47 4.83 -9.78
C TYR A 151 -2.60 3.58 -10.63
N GLY A 152 -3.38 2.61 -10.18
CA GLY A 152 -3.42 1.33 -10.89
C GLY A 152 -4.55 0.41 -10.46
N ASN A 153 -4.51 -0.78 -11.03
CA ASN A 153 -5.46 -1.86 -10.81
C ASN A 153 -4.87 -2.97 -9.91
N SER A 154 -5.38 -4.20 -10.06
CA SER A 154 -4.92 -5.40 -9.35
C SER A 154 -3.41 -5.65 -9.45
N VAL A 155 -2.83 -5.41 -10.62
CA VAL A 155 -1.38 -5.58 -10.84
C VAL A 155 -0.56 -4.67 -9.92
N SER A 156 -0.98 -3.40 -9.79
CA SER A 156 -0.33 -2.44 -8.88
C SER A 156 -0.66 -2.70 -7.41
N ALA A 157 -1.85 -3.24 -7.12
CA ALA A 157 -2.25 -3.61 -5.77
C ALA A 157 -1.52 -4.85 -5.25
N GLY A 158 -0.94 -5.68 -6.13
CA GLY A 158 -0.30 -6.96 -5.77
C GLY A 158 -1.33 -8.04 -5.45
N TYR A 159 -2.45 -8.04 -6.20
CA TYR A 159 -3.49 -9.07 -6.08
C TYR A 159 -2.93 -10.44 -6.43
N ALA A 160 -3.27 -11.44 -5.63
CA ALA A 160 -2.87 -12.84 -5.78
C ALA A 160 -1.35 -13.10 -5.91
N VAL A 161 -0.48 -12.14 -5.63
CA VAL A 161 0.98 -12.29 -5.80
C VAL A 161 1.59 -13.39 -4.93
N ASP A 162 0.95 -13.73 -3.81
CA ASP A 162 1.35 -14.84 -2.92
C ASP A 162 0.60 -16.15 -3.23
N ASP A 163 -0.24 -16.20 -4.29
CA ASP A 163 -0.86 -17.44 -4.76
C ASP A 163 0.07 -18.25 -5.66
N LEU A 164 0.83 -19.14 -5.05
CA LEU A 164 1.76 -20.02 -5.76
C LEU A 164 1.07 -21.04 -6.68
N SER A 165 -0.27 -21.14 -6.62
CA SER A 165 -1.01 -22.06 -7.52
C SER A 165 -1.27 -21.47 -8.90
N GLY A 166 -1.13 -20.15 -9.07
CA GLY A 166 -1.41 -19.45 -10.32
C GLY A 166 -2.88 -19.50 -10.74
N ARG A 167 -3.81 -19.61 -9.78
CA ARG A 167 -5.26 -19.68 -10.03
C ARG A 167 -6.02 -18.43 -9.63
N ASP A 168 -5.32 -17.39 -9.19
CA ASP A 168 -5.91 -16.14 -8.69
C ASP A 168 -6.91 -16.37 -7.55
N LEU A 169 -6.47 -17.09 -6.52
CA LEU A 169 -7.29 -17.35 -5.34
C LEU A 169 -7.73 -16.04 -4.69
N HIS A 170 -9.02 -15.91 -4.40
CA HIS A 170 -9.64 -14.66 -3.95
C HIS A 170 -9.45 -14.34 -2.47
N ASP A 171 -8.88 -15.25 -1.66
CA ASP A 171 -8.62 -14.96 -0.26
C ASP A 171 -7.60 -13.81 -0.13
N SER A 172 -7.91 -12.84 0.70
CA SER A 172 -7.11 -11.64 0.90
C SER A 172 -5.67 -11.91 1.39
N ILE A 173 -5.41 -13.09 1.95
CA ILE A 173 -4.05 -13.51 2.34
C ILE A 173 -3.08 -13.56 1.15
N TYR A 174 -3.59 -13.84 -0.05
CA TYR A 174 -2.76 -13.92 -1.26
C TYR A 174 -2.43 -12.56 -1.86
N THR A 175 -3.13 -11.50 -1.45
CA THR A 175 -2.81 -10.13 -1.85
C THR A 175 -1.64 -9.60 -1.01
N ASN A 176 -0.60 -9.09 -1.68
CA ASN A 176 0.56 -8.56 -1.00
C ASN A 176 1.19 -7.39 -1.78
N ASN A 177 0.72 -6.17 -1.50
CA ASN A 177 1.23 -4.98 -2.14
C ASN A 177 2.74 -4.78 -1.93
N TYR A 178 3.31 -5.29 -0.83
CA TYR A 178 4.74 -5.20 -0.56
C TYR A 178 5.61 -5.85 -1.63
N LYS A 179 5.08 -6.87 -2.32
CA LYS A 179 5.72 -7.61 -3.41
C LYS A 179 5.34 -7.09 -4.80
N SER A 180 4.41 -6.13 -4.91
CA SER A 180 4.04 -5.53 -6.20
C SER A 180 5.21 -4.76 -6.82
N TYR A 181 5.23 -4.67 -8.15
CA TYR A 181 6.22 -3.89 -8.88
C TYR A 181 6.28 -2.45 -8.38
N ALA A 182 5.14 -1.88 -8.01
CA ALA A 182 5.02 -0.52 -7.53
C ALA A 182 5.78 -0.31 -6.21
N ALA A 183 5.55 -1.17 -5.23
CA ALA A 183 6.25 -1.11 -3.94
C ALA A 183 7.73 -1.49 -4.05
N LEU A 184 8.08 -2.44 -4.94
CA LEU A 184 9.46 -2.81 -5.24
C LEU A 184 10.23 -1.62 -5.82
N THR A 185 9.66 -0.94 -6.81
CA THR A 185 10.27 0.26 -7.43
C THR A 185 10.45 1.39 -6.42
N ALA A 186 9.43 1.68 -5.61
CA ALA A 186 9.54 2.73 -4.59
C ALA A 186 10.61 2.41 -3.53
N ARG A 187 10.76 1.15 -3.12
CA ARG A 187 11.82 0.72 -2.19
C ARG A 187 13.22 0.80 -2.80
N HIS A 188 13.37 0.47 -4.09
CA HIS A 188 14.66 0.61 -4.78
C HIS A 188 15.20 2.04 -4.66
N TYR A 189 14.35 3.05 -4.81
CA TYR A 189 14.74 4.46 -4.74
C TYR A 189 14.72 5.03 -3.30
N ASP A 190 14.45 4.23 -2.29
CA ASP A 190 14.16 4.69 -0.92
C ASP A 190 13.13 5.83 -0.92
N ALA A 191 12.11 5.72 -1.75
CA ALA A 191 11.06 6.74 -1.89
C ALA A 191 9.93 6.56 -0.86
N LYS A 192 9.29 7.65 -0.47
CA LYS A 192 7.95 7.60 0.14
C LYS A 192 6.98 7.04 -0.91
N TYR A 193 6.07 6.20 -0.49
CA TYR A 193 5.20 5.42 -1.36
C TYR A 193 3.73 5.67 -1.08
N HIS A 194 2.97 6.02 -2.12
CA HIS A 194 1.51 6.05 -2.12
C HIS A 194 0.98 5.15 -3.24
N CYS A 195 -0.02 4.33 -2.93
CA CYS A 195 -0.61 3.38 -3.89
C CYS A 195 -2.14 3.56 -3.91
N ILE A 196 -2.64 4.22 -4.94
CA ILE A 196 -4.05 4.46 -5.19
C ILE A 196 -4.53 3.44 -6.22
N CYS A 197 -4.74 2.22 -5.74
CA CYS A 197 -4.99 1.07 -6.59
C CYS A 197 -6.19 0.25 -6.11
N LYS A 198 -6.84 -0.42 -7.05
CA LYS A 198 -7.95 -1.34 -6.77
C LYS A 198 -8.05 -2.40 -7.87
N SER A 199 -8.19 -3.66 -7.46
CA SER A 199 -8.52 -4.75 -8.39
C SER A 199 -9.81 -4.46 -9.14
N GLY A 200 -9.80 -4.76 -10.43
CA GLY A 200 -10.98 -4.58 -11.27
C GLY A 200 -11.26 -3.15 -11.74
N ILE A 201 -10.46 -2.14 -11.31
CA ILE A 201 -10.73 -0.75 -11.68
C ILE A 201 -10.22 -0.39 -13.07
N GLY A 202 -11.01 0.37 -13.81
CA GLY A 202 -10.66 0.97 -15.09
C GLY A 202 -10.77 2.49 -15.09
N VAL A 203 -10.56 3.09 -16.24
CA VAL A 203 -10.68 4.53 -16.47
C VAL A 203 -12.07 4.91 -16.95
N THR A 204 -12.70 4.06 -17.75
CA THR A 204 -14.02 4.30 -18.35
C THR A 204 -15.07 3.35 -17.82
N VAL A 205 -14.68 2.13 -17.50
CA VAL A 205 -15.54 1.07 -16.98
C VAL A 205 -14.72 0.15 -16.07
N SER A 206 -15.33 -0.37 -15.03
CA SER A 206 -14.73 -1.24 -14.01
C SER A 206 -15.60 -2.48 -13.81
N TRP A 207 -15.04 -3.51 -13.14
CA TRP A 207 -15.81 -4.68 -12.72
C TRP A 207 -16.85 -4.37 -11.64
N ASP A 208 -16.78 -3.19 -11.03
CA ASP A 208 -17.78 -2.64 -10.12
C ASP A 208 -18.10 -1.17 -10.47
N SER A 209 -18.96 -0.53 -9.68
CA SER A 209 -19.55 0.77 -10.00
C SER A 209 -18.57 1.94 -10.07
N LEU A 210 -17.38 1.84 -9.43
CA LEU A 210 -16.43 2.94 -9.34
C LEU A 210 -15.34 2.83 -10.41
N ILE A 211 -14.98 3.93 -11.03
CA ILE A 211 -13.84 4.07 -11.94
C ILE A 211 -12.75 4.93 -11.30
N MET A 212 -11.50 4.79 -11.76
CA MET A 212 -10.37 5.52 -11.19
C MET A 212 -10.59 7.04 -11.14
N PRO A 213 -11.14 7.72 -12.15
CA PRO A 213 -11.44 9.15 -12.08
C PRO A 213 -12.40 9.58 -10.96
N GLU A 214 -13.18 8.67 -10.38
CA GLU A 214 -14.12 8.96 -9.28
C GLU A 214 -13.50 8.81 -7.90
N ILE A 215 -12.35 8.10 -7.80
CA ILE A 215 -11.72 7.79 -6.50
C ILE A 215 -10.27 8.30 -6.36
N TYR A 216 -9.65 8.77 -7.44
CA TYR A 216 -8.23 9.17 -7.43
C TYR A 216 -7.92 10.28 -6.42
N ASP A 217 -8.90 11.10 -6.08
CA ASP A 217 -8.81 12.22 -5.16
C ASP A 217 -9.33 11.92 -3.75
N LYS A 218 -9.60 10.66 -3.43
CA LYS A 218 -10.14 10.27 -2.12
C LYS A 218 -9.04 9.96 -1.11
N LEU A 219 -9.29 10.36 0.13
CA LEU A 219 -8.55 9.90 1.31
C LEU A 219 -9.06 8.51 1.71
N ILE A 220 -10.37 8.35 1.82
CA ILE A 220 -11.07 7.07 2.06
C ILE A 220 -11.98 6.80 0.86
N PRO A 221 -11.66 5.78 0.02
CA PRO A 221 -12.35 5.53 -1.25
C PRO A 221 -13.86 5.34 -1.15
N THR A 222 -14.32 4.70 -0.07
CA THR A 222 -15.74 4.41 0.18
C THR A 222 -16.54 5.61 0.69
N ASN A 223 -15.87 6.71 1.06
CA ASN A 223 -16.50 7.93 1.56
C ASN A 223 -16.42 9.04 0.51
N SER A 224 -17.53 9.34 -0.14
CA SER A 224 -17.62 10.36 -1.20
C SER A 224 -17.19 11.77 -0.76
N SER A 225 -17.29 12.07 0.54
CA SER A 225 -16.91 13.35 1.13
C SER A 225 -15.48 13.40 1.67
N SER A 226 -14.75 12.29 1.62
CA SER A 226 -13.38 12.21 2.12
C SER A 226 -12.38 12.49 1.00
N PHE A 227 -11.95 13.74 0.88
CA PHE A 227 -11.00 14.16 -0.14
C PHE A 227 -9.57 14.17 0.39
N TRP A 228 -8.63 13.78 -0.49
CA TRP A 228 -7.21 13.92 -0.24
C TRP A 228 -6.78 15.37 -0.51
N ASP A 229 -6.06 15.95 0.45
CA ASP A 229 -5.40 17.23 0.24
C ASP A 229 -4.06 17.02 -0.45
N PHE A 230 -4.02 17.26 -1.76
CA PHE A 230 -2.83 17.08 -2.59
C PHE A 230 -1.65 17.99 -2.18
N SER A 231 -1.91 19.07 -1.41
CA SER A 231 -0.84 19.93 -0.90
C SER A 231 0.06 19.23 0.13
N ASN A 232 -0.44 18.16 0.78
CA ASN A 232 0.31 17.39 1.78
C ASN A 232 1.37 16.46 1.17
N TYR A 233 1.27 16.19 -0.14
CA TYR A 233 2.18 15.26 -0.80
C TYR A 233 2.36 15.61 -2.28
N SER A 234 3.55 16.07 -2.63
CA SER A 234 3.93 16.33 -4.02
C SER A 234 4.93 15.25 -4.44
N PRO A 235 4.50 14.23 -5.23
CA PRO A 235 5.39 13.19 -5.70
C PRO A 235 6.37 13.73 -6.76
N ASP A 236 7.57 13.17 -6.80
CA ASP A 236 8.53 13.44 -7.87
C ASP A 236 8.16 12.67 -9.14
N ILE A 237 7.63 11.45 -8.95
CA ILE A 237 7.14 10.58 -10.02
C ILE A 237 5.74 10.06 -9.67
N VAL A 238 4.84 10.16 -10.64
CA VAL A 238 3.54 9.48 -10.69
C VAL A 238 3.59 8.38 -11.74
N VAL A 239 3.15 7.18 -11.41
CA VAL A 239 3.01 6.05 -12.35
C VAL A 239 1.55 5.70 -12.50
N VAL A 240 1.05 5.64 -13.73
CA VAL A 240 -0.34 5.28 -14.06
C VAL A 240 -0.35 3.99 -14.86
N ASN A 241 -0.82 2.89 -14.24
CA ASN A 241 -0.96 1.57 -14.89
C ASN A 241 -2.44 1.18 -14.91
N LEU A 242 -3.14 1.63 -15.95
CA LEU A 242 -4.58 1.47 -16.12
C LEU A 242 -4.89 1.03 -17.57
N PHE A 243 -6.17 0.80 -17.86
CA PHE A 243 -6.73 0.29 -19.13
C PHE A 243 -6.79 -1.23 -19.27
N GLN A 244 -6.16 -2.01 -18.39
CA GLN A 244 -6.30 -3.47 -18.46
C GLN A 244 -7.76 -3.91 -18.28
N ASN A 245 -8.47 -3.38 -17.28
CA ASN A 245 -9.86 -3.75 -17.03
C ASN A 245 -10.83 -3.18 -18.08
N ASP A 246 -10.57 -1.96 -18.56
CA ASP A 246 -11.32 -1.40 -19.69
C ASP A 246 -11.20 -2.32 -20.90
N SER A 247 -10.03 -2.93 -21.15
CA SER A 247 -9.81 -3.77 -22.34
C SER A 247 -10.69 -5.02 -22.40
N TRP A 248 -11.03 -5.54 -21.24
CA TRP A 248 -11.94 -6.68 -21.15
C TRP A 248 -13.40 -6.25 -21.18
N LEU A 249 -13.74 -5.23 -20.40
CA LEU A 249 -15.13 -4.83 -20.17
C LEU A 249 -15.80 -4.16 -21.38
N VAL A 250 -15.04 -3.46 -22.22
CA VAL A 250 -15.61 -2.89 -23.45
C VAL A 250 -16.04 -3.95 -24.47
N GLU A 251 -15.54 -5.18 -24.31
CA GLU A 251 -15.95 -6.34 -25.13
C GLU A 251 -17.12 -7.13 -24.50
N LEU A 252 -17.68 -6.66 -23.37
CA LEU A 252 -18.74 -7.32 -22.62
C LEU A 252 -20.02 -6.46 -22.57
N PRO A 253 -20.76 -6.27 -23.70
CA PRO A 253 -21.87 -5.32 -23.80
C PRO A 253 -23.09 -5.67 -22.91
N ASN A 254 -23.13 -6.89 -22.38
CA ASN A 254 -24.18 -7.34 -21.47
C ASN A 254 -23.78 -7.22 -19.98
N HIS A 255 -22.56 -6.80 -19.67
CA HIS A 255 -22.13 -6.58 -18.32
C HIS A 255 -22.86 -5.36 -17.72
N GLU A 256 -23.26 -5.45 -16.46
CA GLU A 256 -24.06 -4.41 -15.80
C GLU A 256 -23.36 -3.04 -15.86
N GLU A 257 -22.07 -2.99 -15.53
CA GLU A 257 -21.31 -1.73 -15.52
C GLU A 257 -21.06 -1.18 -16.92
N TYR A 258 -20.89 -2.05 -17.93
CA TYR A 258 -20.88 -1.61 -19.33
C TYR A 258 -22.17 -0.90 -19.70
N ILE A 259 -23.31 -1.50 -19.36
CA ILE A 259 -24.65 -0.92 -19.67
C ILE A 259 -24.82 0.43 -18.97
N LYS A 260 -24.42 0.54 -17.70
CA LYS A 260 -24.49 1.79 -16.95
C LYS A 260 -23.62 2.90 -17.55
N ARG A 261 -22.40 2.57 -18.00
CA ARG A 261 -21.43 3.55 -18.51
C ARG A 261 -21.65 3.92 -19.97
N PHE A 262 -22.09 2.98 -20.81
CA PHE A 262 -22.15 3.16 -22.26
C PHE A 262 -23.56 3.02 -22.84
N ASN A 263 -24.57 2.78 -22.03
CA ASN A 263 -25.96 2.59 -22.47
C ASN A 263 -26.07 1.64 -23.69
N LYS A 264 -25.34 0.50 -23.64
CA LYS A 264 -25.23 -0.52 -24.72
C LYS A 264 -24.61 -0.01 -26.04
N THR A 265 -24.13 1.21 -26.10
CA THR A 265 -23.44 1.74 -27.28
C THR A 265 -21.94 1.56 -27.11
N PRO A 266 -21.26 0.81 -28.00
CA PRO A 266 -19.82 0.65 -27.89
C PRO A 266 -19.09 2.00 -27.87
N PRO A 267 -18.14 2.21 -26.92
CA PRO A 267 -17.37 3.43 -26.92
C PRO A 267 -16.47 3.46 -28.16
N THR A 268 -16.33 4.62 -28.76
CA THR A 268 -15.37 4.83 -29.85
C THR A 268 -13.95 4.90 -29.30
N ASP A 269 -12.94 4.60 -30.13
CA ASP A 269 -11.53 4.73 -29.79
C ASP A 269 -11.21 6.13 -29.24
N ASN A 270 -11.76 7.17 -29.87
CA ASN A 270 -11.56 8.56 -29.45
C ASN A 270 -12.16 8.86 -28.06
N GLN A 271 -13.28 8.26 -27.70
CA GLN A 271 -13.87 8.41 -26.36
C GLN A 271 -12.96 7.77 -25.30
N LEU A 272 -12.39 6.59 -25.56
CA LEU A 272 -11.45 5.92 -24.66
C LEU A 272 -10.16 6.72 -24.51
N ILE A 273 -9.56 7.18 -25.61
CA ILE A 273 -8.36 8.02 -25.62
C ILE A 273 -8.62 9.31 -24.82
N THR A 274 -9.73 9.98 -25.07
CA THR A 274 -10.10 11.23 -24.39
C THR A 274 -10.32 11.04 -22.89
N ALA A 275 -10.94 9.93 -22.48
CA ALA A 275 -11.14 9.62 -21.07
C ALA A 275 -9.80 9.43 -20.34
N TYR A 276 -8.86 8.68 -20.93
CA TYR A 276 -7.51 8.53 -20.39
C TYR A 276 -6.77 9.87 -20.31
N GLN A 277 -6.82 10.64 -21.40
CA GLN A 277 -6.20 11.97 -21.47
C GLN A 277 -6.75 12.90 -20.37
N ASN A 278 -8.05 12.93 -20.15
CA ASN A 278 -8.70 13.73 -19.10
C ASN A 278 -8.25 13.29 -17.71
N PHE A 279 -8.07 11.99 -17.47
CA PHE A 279 -7.57 11.49 -16.21
C PHE A 279 -6.13 11.97 -15.96
N ILE A 280 -5.25 11.88 -16.96
CA ILE A 280 -3.87 12.39 -16.86
C ILE A 280 -3.85 13.91 -16.64
N LEU A 281 -4.72 14.66 -17.30
CA LEU A 281 -4.87 16.12 -17.08
C LEU A 281 -5.33 16.44 -15.65
N ASN A 282 -6.22 15.63 -15.06
CA ASN A 282 -6.60 15.79 -13.65
C ASN A 282 -5.39 15.61 -12.72
N LEU A 283 -4.55 14.61 -12.96
CA LEU A 283 -3.31 14.41 -12.20
C LEU A 283 -2.33 15.56 -12.41
N ARG A 284 -2.14 16.01 -13.65
CA ARG A 284 -1.27 17.14 -13.99
C ARG A 284 -1.70 18.43 -13.30
N LYS A 285 -3.01 18.66 -13.18
CA LYS A 285 -3.56 19.81 -12.45
C LYS A 285 -3.19 19.77 -10.96
N GLN A 286 -3.18 18.59 -10.34
CA GLN A 286 -2.78 18.43 -8.95
C GLN A 286 -1.25 18.50 -8.77
N TYR A 287 -0.49 18.03 -9.74
CA TYR A 287 0.96 17.91 -9.73
C TYR A 287 1.62 18.60 -10.94
N PRO A 288 1.69 19.94 -10.96
CA PRO A 288 2.08 20.68 -12.15
C PRO A 288 3.50 20.41 -12.68
N LYS A 289 4.40 19.92 -11.83
CA LYS A 289 5.82 19.72 -12.18
C LYS A 289 6.30 18.27 -12.11
N THR A 290 5.44 17.36 -11.66
CA THR A 290 5.77 15.95 -11.45
C THR A 290 5.98 15.23 -12.78
N ASN A 291 6.93 14.31 -12.84
CA ASN A 291 7.06 13.38 -13.94
C ASN A 291 5.93 12.34 -13.87
N ILE A 292 5.13 12.21 -14.94
CA ILE A 292 4.04 11.26 -15.03
C ILE A 292 4.40 10.17 -16.03
N ILE A 293 4.48 8.92 -15.60
CA ILE A 293 4.73 7.76 -16.44
C ILE A 293 3.40 7.04 -16.68
N CYS A 294 2.90 7.12 -17.90
CA CYS A 294 1.74 6.38 -18.38
C CYS A 294 2.20 5.01 -18.85
N THR A 295 1.87 3.96 -18.11
CA THR A 295 2.32 2.60 -18.42
C THR A 295 1.14 1.65 -18.60
N LEU A 296 1.42 0.50 -19.18
CA LEU A 296 0.54 -0.64 -19.28
C LEU A 296 1.40 -1.90 -19.18
N GLY A 297 1.02 -2.82 -18.35
CA GLY A 297 1.72 -4.08 -18.18
C GLY A 297 1.02 -4.91 -17.13
N SER A 298 1.26 -6.14 -17.10
CA SER A 298 2.02 -7.08 -17.94
C SER A 298 1.09 -8.06 -18.65
N MET A 299 -0.22 -7.86 -18.51
CA MET A 299 -1.29 -8.74 -18.97
C MET A 299 -1.69 -8.42 -20.43
N ASP A 300 -2.79 -9.01 -20.91
CA ASP A 300 -3.15 -9.04 -22.36
C ASP A 300 -3.28 -7.67 -23.02
N ALA A 301 -3.68 -6.62 -22.32
CA ALA A 301 -3.73 -5.28 -22.90
C ALA A 301 -2.33 -4.75 -23.29
N ALA A 302 -1.26 -5.32 -22.71
CA ALA A 302 0.12 -5.00 -23.04
C ALA A 302 0.72 -5.85 -24.16
N LYS A 303 -0.05 -6.76 -24.78
CA LYS A 303 0.41 -7.55 -25.93
C LYS A 303 0.89 -6.64 -27.07
N GLN A 304 1.91 -7.09 -27.79
CA GLN A 304 2.39 -6.40 -28.99
C GLN A 304 1.21 -6.13 -29.94
N ASP A 305 1.18 -4.94 -30.53
CA ASP A 305 0.13 -4.44 -31.43
C ASP A 305 -1.25 -4.21 -30.80
N SER A 306 -1.37 -4.30 -29.49
CA SER A 306 -2.61 -3.96 -28.79
C SER A 306 -3.08 -2.54 -29.09
N LYS A 307 -4.39 -2.38 -29.37
CA LYS A 307 -5.02 -1.07 -29.52
C LYS A 307 -4.87 -0.19 -28.26
N TRP A 308 -4.78 -0.82 -27.09
CA TRP A 308 -4.68 -0.12 -25.80
C TRP A 308 -3.34 0.60 -25.63
N ILE A 309 -2.25 0.01 -26.12
CA ILE A 309 -0.94 0.67 -26.20
C ILE A 309 -1.03 1.91 -27.10
N LYS A 310 -1.71 1.80 -28.24
CA LYS A 310 -1.89 2.93 -29.19
C LYS A 310 -2.72 4.04 -28.54
N TYR A 311 -3.76 3.70 -27.77
CA TYR A 311 -4.60 4.68 -27.07
C TYR A 311 -3.80 5.48 -26.05
N ILE A 312 -2.98 4.82 -25.21
CA ILE A 312 -2.13 5.49 -24.23
C ILE A 312 -1.12 6.42 -24.97
N LYS A 313 -0.41 5.91 -25.98
CA LYS A 313 0.53 6.70 -26.76
C LYS A 313 -0.13 7.92 -27.39
N THR A 314 -1.32 7.74 -27.97
CA THR A 314 -2.07 8.85 -28.58
C THR A 314 -2.50 9.88 -27.53
N ALA A 315 -3.03 9.42 -26.39
CA ALA A 315 -3.45 10.30 -25.30
C ALA A 315 -2.28 11.15 -24.79
N VAL A 316 -1.12 10.54 -24.53
CA VAL A 316 0.09 11.24 -24.06
C VAL A 316 0.60 12.21 -25.11
N ASN A 317 0.71 11.80 -26.37
CA ASN A 317 1.18 12.67 -27.45
C ASN A 317 0.29 13.91 -27.64
N ASN A 318 -1.03 13.78 -27.43
CA ASN A 318 -1.98 14.88 -27.51
C ASN A 318 -1.77 15.93 -26.42
N LEU A 319 -1.21 15.55 -25.25
CA LEU A 319 -0.99 16.45 -24.13
C LEU A 319 0.14 17.46 -24.37
N LYS A 320 1.12 17.09 -25.21
CA LYS A 320 2.29 17.94 -25.55
C LYS A 320 3.01 18.45 -24.30
N ASP A 321 3.25 17.56 -23.34
CA ASP A 321 3.91 17.83 -22.07
C ASP A 321 5.14 16.95 -21.95
N ASP A 322 6.32 17.54 -21.92
CA ASP A 322 7.61 16.84 -21.92
C ASP A 322 7.88 16.04 -20.63
N ASN A 323 7.12 16.30 -19.57
CA ASN A 323 7.20 15.57 -18.30
C ASN A 323 6.11 14.48 -18.19
N ILE A 324 5.47 14.12 -19.30
CA ILE A 324 4.53 12.98 -19.37
C ILE A 324 5.09 11.95 -20.37
N TYR A 325 5.42 10.78 -19.84
CA TYR A 325 6.10 9.72 -20.57
C TYR A 325 5.16 8.57 -20.86
N THR A 326 5.40 7.84 -21.93
CA THR A 326 4.79 6.53 -22.16
C THR A 326 5.85 5.46 -22.05
N HIS A 327 5.64 4.50 -21.17
CA HIS A 327 6.46 3.31 -21.02
C HIS A 327 5.56 2.07 -20.97
N ILE A 328 5.76 1.11 -21.83
CA ILE A 328 4.98 -0.13 -21.85
C ILE A 328 5.84 -1.24 -21.27
N MET A 329 5.41 -1.79 -20.16
CA MET A 329 6.10 -2.89 -19.51
C MET A 329 5.99 -4.18 -20.37
N PRO A 330 6.93 -5.12 -20.24
CA PRO A 330 6.87 -6.39 -20.95
C PRO A 330 5.55 -7.13 -20.72
N TYR A 331 4.96 -7.63 -21.80
CA TYR A 331 3.88 -8.61 -21.69
C TYR A 331 4.46 -9.92 -21.14
N ILE A 332 3.79 -10.48 -20.16
CA ILE A 332 4.13 -11.77 -19.54
C ILE A 332 2.99 -12.74 -19.85
N GLU A 333 3.29 -13.82 -20.55
CA GLU A 333 2.29 -14.81 -20.88
C GLU A 333 1.89 -15.60 -19.62
N SER A 334 0.68 -15.34 -19.14
CA SER A 334 0.10 -15.98 -17.96
C SER A 334 -1.42 -16.01 -18.07
N ASN A 335 -2.05 -17.01 -17.46
CA ASN A 335 -3.50 -17.07 -17.28
C ASN A 335 -3.94 -16.48 -15.93
N ALA A 336 -3.00 -15.97 -15.14
CA ALA A 336 -3.20 -15.43 -13.80
C ALA A 336 -2.59 -14.03 -13.69
N HIS A 337 -2.80 -13.37 -12.55
CA HIS A 337 -2.10 -12.14 -12.20
C HIS A 337 -0.59 -12.38 -12.05
N PRO A 338 0.23 -11.34 -12.21
CA PRO A 338 1.68 -11.44 -12.10
C PRO A 338 2.13 -12.05 -10.77
N SER A 339 2.95 -13.07 -10.84
CA SER A 339 3.64 -13.70 -9.70
C SER A 339 4.62 -12.72 -9.03
N GLU A 340 5.27 -13.13 -7.94
CA GLU A 340 6.34 -12.35 -7.32
C GLU A 340 7.51 -12.11 -8.29
N GLU A 341 7.92 -13.14 -9.04
CA GLU A 341 8.97 -13.05 -10.05
C GLU A 341 8.58 -12.09 -11.18
N ASP A 342 7.35 -12.14 -11.65
CA ASP A 342 6.85 -11.24 -12.69
C ASP A 342 6.87 -9.78 -12.19
N ASN A 343 6.48 -9.54 -10.95
CA ASN A 343 6.55 -8.23 -10.33
C ASN A 343 7.98 -7.70 -10.21
N GLN A 344 8.97 -8.59 -9.96
CA GLN A 344 10.40 -8.22 -9.96
C GLN A 344 10.86 -7.82 -11.37
N VAL A 345 10.44 -8.55 -12.42
CA VAL A 345 10.72 -8.22 -13.82
C VAL A 345 10.13 -6.86 -14.17
N MET A 346 8.86 -6.61 -13.86
CA MET A 346 8.18 -5.34 -14.08
C MET A 346 8.86 -4.17 -13.35
N SER A 347 9.21 -4.39 -12.09
CA SER A 347 9.91 -3.36 -11.30
C SER A 347 11.27 -3.02 -11.90
N LYS A 348 12.06 -4.03 -12.28
CA LYS A 348 13.36 -3.82 -12.92
C LYS A 348 13.25 -3.06 -14.23
N ASP A 349 12.25 -3.38 -15.04
CA ASP A 349 11.98 -2.70 -16.31
C ASP A 349 11.61 -1.22 -16.09
N LEU A 350 10.70 -0.94 -15.13
CA LEU A 350 10.33 0.42 -14.77
C LEU A 350 11.51 1.22 -14.19
N ILE A 351 12.34 0.60 -13.34
CA ILE A 351 13.56 1.22 -12.80
C ILE A 351 14.52 1.60 -13.95
N ASN A 352 14.78 0.68 -14.86
CA ASN A 352 15.62 0.96 -16.02
C ASN A 352 15.08 2.12 -16.87
N PHE A 353 13.75 2.20 -17.05
CA PHE A 353 13.15 3.33 -17.74
C PHE A 353 13.38 4.65 -17.00
N ILE A 354 13.12 4.69 -15.70
CA ILE A 354 13.29 5.88 -14.85
C ILE A 354 14.74 6.35 -14.89
N ASP A 355 15.70 5.46 -14.68
CA ASP A 355 17.14 5.79 -14.65
C ASP A 355 17.67 6.37 -15.96
N ASN A 356 17.04 6.01 -17.10
CA ASN A 356 17.46 6.48 -18.41
C ASN A 356 16.74 7.74 -18.91
N HIS A 357 15.62 8.13 -18.28
CA HIS A 357 14.75 9.19 -18.82
C HIS A 357 14.37 10.28 -17.83
N ILE A 358 14.59 10.08 -16.52
CA ILE A 358 14.12 11.01 -15.48
C ILE A 358 15.25 11.34 -14.52
N ASP A 359 15.67 12.59 -14.51
CA ASP A 359 16.57 13.14 -13.51
C ASP A 359 15.77 13.59 -12.28
N TRP A 360 16.07 13.06 -11.06
CA TRP A 360 15.33 13.37 -9.84
C TRP A 360 16.08 13.08 -8.52
#